data_f449c93903a0b40e63c0a65fcb43eba2
#
_entry.id   f449c93903a0b40e63c0a65fcb43eba2
#
_cell.length_a   1.000
_cell.length_b   1.000
_cell.length_c   1.000
_cell.angle_alpha   90.00
_cell.angle_beta   90.00
_cell.angle_gamma   90.00
#
_symmetry.space_group_name_H-M   'P 1'
#
loop_
_entity.id
_entity.type
_entity.pdbx_description
1 polymer ?
#
loop_
_entity_poly.entity_id
_entity_poly.type
_entity_poly.pdbx_seq_one_letter_code
_entity_poly.pdbx_strand_id
1 'polypeptide(L)'
;MAGTSRIFFLSNLFSISLRSILPRERSIYLKNTHAQVEYAMRAVRQGSACVGIRSDKYVVLASVKRSASELASYQEKLFRVDDHVGIAITGLVADARVLTKYMQTECLNHKYTYESQMIVGRLVENVADKHQKCTQSYVRRPYGVGLLVAGCDKTGPHLYETSPSGCYYEYKAMALGARSNSAKTYLQREFEKRGDDGFSKLTEQELVFHAVRSLKGCLAGDKKLNAQCVSVAVVGVDKSFEHLSDEEVSDVIKEAIGDDEDDTKDNEEEDEDEDDDDV
;
A
#
# COMPACT_ATOMS: atom_id res chain seq x y z
N MET A 1 -7.68 -32.88 44.21
CA MET A 1 -6.43 -32.70 43.48
C MET A 1 -6.35 -33.68 42.31
N ALA A 2 -7.04 -33.42 41.20
CA ALA A 2 -6.96 -34.25 39.99
C ALA A 2 -7.56 -33.47 38.79
N GLY A 3 -6.94 -32.37 38.43
CA GLY A 3 -7.44 -31.55 37.33
C GLY A 3 -6.39 -31.02 36.35
N THR A 4 -5.11 -31.10 36.65
CA THR A 4 -4.03 -30.42 35.93
C THR A 4 -3.25 -31.28 34.93
N SER A 5 -3.44 -32.60 34.96
CA SER A 5 -2.68 -33.54 34.12
C SER A 5 -3.23 -33.76 32.69
N ARG A 6 -4.49 -33.39 32.39
CA ARG A 6 -5.09 -33.69 31.07
C ARG A 6 -4.77 -32.65 29.97
N ILE A 7 -4.44 -31.43 30.34
CA ILE A 7 -4.16 -30.36 29.36
C ILE A 7 -2.72 -30.49 28.80
N PHE A 8 -1.78 -31.00 29.61
CA PHE A 8 -0.39 -31.23 29.17
C PHE A 8 -0.24 -32.42 28.21
N PHE A 9 -1.14 -33.39 28.27
CA PHE A 9 -1.08 -34.57 27.38
C PHE A 9 -1.56 -34.29 25.98
N LEU A 10 -2.52 -33.37 25.79
CA LEU A 10 -3.04 -33.00 24.47
C LEU A 10 -2.07 -32.10 23.67
N SER A 11 -1.29 -31.25 24.32
CA SER A 11 -0.28 -30.43 23.64
C SER A 11 0.93 -31.26 23.15
N ASN A 12 1.29 -32.32 23.84
CA ASN A 12 2.37 -33.23 23.44
C ASN A 12 1.96 -34.19 22.30
N LEU A 13 0.70 -34.62 22.25
CA LEU A 13 0.19 -35.48 21.18
C LEU A 13 0.13 -34.72 19.85
N PHE A 14 -0.18 -33.42 19.84
CA PHE A 14 -0.16 -32.58 18.64
C PHE A 14 1.26 -32.28 18.12
N SER A 15 2.23 -32.19 19.04
CA SER A 15 3.64 -32.00 18.68
C SER A 15 4.31 -33.28 18.16
N ILE A 16 3.87 -34.46 18.60
CA ILE A 16 4.39 -35.75 18.15
C ILE A 16 3.83 -36.15 16.78
N SER A 17 2.58 -35.77 16.45
CA SER A 17 1.98 -36.02 15.13
C SER A 17 2.67 -35.30 13.99
N LEU A 18 3.29 -34.14 14.22
CA LEU A 18 4.03 -33.40 13.20
C LEU A 18 5.44 -33.96 12.91
N ARG A 19 6.00 -34.78 13.83
CA ARG A 19 7.32 -35.40 13.61
C ARG A 19 7.28 -36.68 12.76
N SER A 20 6.11 -37.31 12.62
CA SER A 20 5.94 -38.56 11.86
C SER A 20 5.46 -38.37 10.42
N ILE A 21 5.30 -37.13 9.95
CA ILE A 21 4.98 -36.86 8.53
C ILE A 21 6.20 -37.25 7.68
N LEU A 22 6.01 -38.21 6.77
CA LEU A 22 7.03 -38.69 5.85
C LEU A 22 7.67 -37.50 5.11
N PRO A 23 8.98 -37.54 4.81
CA PRO A 23 9.69 -36.44 4.14
C PRO A 23 9.02 -35.96 2.84
N ARG A 24 8.33 -36.88 2.15
CA ARG A 24 7.61 -36.62 0.91
C ARG A 24 6.37 -35.73 1.13
N GLU A 25 5.59 -36.00 2.17
CA GLU A 25 4.40 -35.20 2.51
C GLU A 25 4.79 -33.81 3.01
N ARG A 26 5.87 -33.70 3.78
CA ARG A 26 6.43 -32.42 4.20
C ARG A 26 6.89 -31.56 3.02
N SER A 27 7.49 -32.19 2.00
CA SER A 27 7.88 -31.49 0.76
C SER A 27 6.67 -31.03 -0.05
N ILE A 28 5.59 -31.81 -0.12
CA ILE A 28 4.34 -31.43 -0.79
C ILE A 28 3.66 -30.29 -0.04
N TYR A 29 3.63 -30.35 1.28
CA TYR A 29 3.06 -29.30 2.13
C TYR A 29 3.79 -27.96 1.92
N LEU A 30 5.11 -27.96 1.97
CA LEU A 30 5.92 -26.75 1.75
C LEU A 30 5.71 -26.18 0.33
N LYS A 31 5.62 -27.01 -0.70
CA LYS A 31 5.30 -26.55 -2.07
C LYS A 31 3.92 -25.89 -2.14
N ASN A 32 2.91 -26.46 -1.47
CA ASN A 32 1.57 -25.88 -1.45
C ASN A 32 1.49 -24.54 -0.70
N THR A 33 2.24 -24.38 0.41
CA THR A 33 2.26 -23.10 1.15
C THR A 33 2.95 -22.00 0.34
N HIS A 34 4.05 -22.29 -0.35
CA HIS A 34 4.69 -21.34 -1.26
C HIS A 34 3.75 -20.92 -2.40
N ALA A 35 3.07 -21.86 -3.04
CA ALA A 35 2.09 -21.57 -4.08
C ALA A 35 0.94 -20.69 -3.59
N GLN A 36 0.46 -20.89 -2.36
CA GLN A 36 -0.58 -20.06 -1.76
C GLN A 36 -0.11 -18.61 -1.52
N VAL A 37 1.13 -18.40 -1.09
CA VAL A 37 1.72 -17.07 -0.95
C VAL A 37 1.83 -16.39 -2.33
N GLU A 38 2.27 -17.12 -3.36
CA GLU A 38 2.33 -16.60 -4.73
C GLU A 38 0.94 -16.20 -5.25
N TYR A 39 -0.10 -17.00 -4.98
CA TYR A 39 -1.48 -16.65 -5.35
C TYR A 39 -1.97 -15.40 -4.62
N ALA A 40 -1.64 -15.26 -3.33
CA ALA A 40 -1.94 -14.06 -2.57
C ALA A 40 -1.23 -12.82 -3.16
N MET A 41 0.05 -12.94 -3.54
CA MET A 41 0.79 -11.86 -4.20
C MET A 41 0.21 -11.51 -5.58
N ARG A 42 -0.29 -12.50 -6.35
CA ARG A 42 -1.00 -12.25 -7.61
C ARG A 42 -2.31 -11.47 -7.38
N ALA A 43 -3.07 -11.81 -6.32
CA ALA A 43 -4.27 -11.07 -5.96
C ALA A 43 -3.97 -9.60 -5.63
N VAL A 44 -2.85 -9.32 -4.95
CA VAL A 44 -2.35 -7.95 -4.70
C VAL A 44 -2.08 -7.23 -6.02
N ARG A 45 -1.34 -7.86 -6.95
CA ARG A 45 -1.01 -7.26 -8.26
C ARG A 45 -2.22 -7.00 -9.16
N GLN A 46 -3.33 -7.71 -8.96
CA GLN A 46 -4.59 -7.51 -9.70
C GLN A 46 -5.51 -6.47 -9.03
N GLY A 47 -5.22 -6.08 -7.80
CA GLY A 47 -5.95 -5.06 -7.07
C GLY A 47 -5.89 -3.69 -7.74
N SER A 48 -6.74 -2.75 -7.33
CA SER A 48 -6.67 -1.35 -7.78
C SER A 48 -5.33 -0.74 -7.38
N ALA A 49 -4.79 0.13 -8.24
CA ALA A 49 -3.55 0.82 -7.96
C ALA A 49 -3.69 1.73 -6.74
N CYS A 50 -2.66 1.74 -5.92
CA CYS A 50 -2.44 2.72 -4.88
C CYS A 50 -0.97 3.17 -4.89
N VAL A 51 -0.75 4.41 -4.51
CA VAL A 51 0.54 5.08 -4.51
C VAL A 51 0.75 5.73 -3.15
N GLY A 52 1.97 5.71 -2.66
CA GLY A 52 2.39 6.45 -1.48
C GLY A 52 3.68 7.21 -1.78
N ILE A 53 3.78 8.45 -1.31
CA ILE A 53 4.97 9.29 -1.43
C ILE A 53 5.23 9.94 -0.07
N ARG A 54 6.49 9.98 0.34
CA ARG A 54 6.93 10.57 1.60
C ARG A 54 7.87 11.75 1.38
N SER A 55 7.64 12.84 2.10
CA SER A 55 8.62 13.92 2.30
C SER A 55 9.10 13.94 3.76
N ASP A 56 9.91 14.91 4.11
CA ASP A 56 10.38 15.09 5.50
C ASP A 56 9.28 15.59 6.45
N LYS A 57 8.16 16.08 5.93
CA LYS A 57 7.05 16.62 6.74
C LYS A 57 5.74 15.86 6.56
N TYR A 58 5.49 15.31 5.38
CA TYR A 58 4.19 14.72 5.00
C TYR A 58 4.35 13.37 4.33
N VAL A 59 3.32 12.55 4.45
CA VAL A 59 3.13 11.35 3.63
C VAL A 59 1.77 11.44 2.97
N VAL A 60 1.74 11.23 1.66
CA VAL A 60 0.53 11.21 0.86
C VAL A 60 0.24 9.79 0.40
N LEU A 61 -1.00 9.36 0.55
CA LEU A 61 -1.52 8.14 -0.03
C LEU A 61 -2.58 8.49 -1.07
N ALA A 62 -2.47 7.93 -2.25
CA ALA A 62 -3.47 8.07 -3.29
C ALA A 62 -3.89 6.69 -3.80
N SER A 63 -5.16 6.50 -4.14
CA SER A 63 -5.68 5.23 -4.64
C SER A 63 -6.78 5.42 -5.67
N VAL A 64 -6.87 4.46 -6.60
CA VAL A 64 -7.97 4.38 -7.56
C VAL A 64 -9.13 3.59 -6.97
N LYS A 65 -10.27 4.24 -6.82
CA LYS A 65 -11.55 3.60 -6.45
C LYS A 65 -12.16 2.93 -7.68
N ARG A 66 -12.61 1.72 -7.55
CA ARG A 66 -13.35 1.00 -8.60
C ARG A 66 -14.79 0.82 -8.18
N SER A 67 -15.72 1.06 -9.10
CA SER A 67 -17.09 0.63 -8.97
C SER A 67 -17.31 -0.69 -9.71
N ALA A 68 -18.16 -1.57 -9.18
CA ALA A 68 -18.53 -2.81 -9.82
C ALA A 68 -19.48 -2.60 -11.00
N SER A 69 -20.31 -1.56 -10.94
CA SER A 69 -21.24 -1.15 -11.98
C SER A 69 -21.56 0.34 -11.82
N GLU A 70 -22.19 0.95 -12.82
CA GLU A 70 -22.61 2.36 -12.76
C GLU A 70 -23.63 2.62 -11.63
N LEU A 71 -24.34 1.61 -11.21
CA LEU A 71 -25.33 1.68 -10.11
C LEU A 71 -24.72 1.41 -8.73
N ALA A 72 -23.44 1.07 -8.65
CA ALA A 72 -22.75 0.77 -7.39
C ALA A 72 -21.89 1.95 -6.93
N SER A 73 -21.83 2.17 -5.63
CA SER A 73 -20.89 3.13 -5.03
C SER A 73 -19.44 2.67 -5.23
N TYR A 74 -18.52 3.64 -5.24
CA TYR A 74 -17.09 3.36 -5.32
C TYR A 74 -16.59 2.69 -4.04
N GLN A 75 -15.73 1.69 -4.21
CA GLN A 75 -15.13 0.99 -3.09
C GLN A 75 -13.94 1.77 -2.52
N GLU A 76 -14.05 2.16 -1.26
CA GLU A 76 -12.95 2.83 -0.56
C GLU A 76 -11.73 1.92 -0.41
N LYS A 77 -10.56 2.53 -0.51
CA LYS A 77 -9.25 1.88 -0.45
C LYS A 77 -8.31 2.51 0.59
N LEU A 78 -8.66 3.68 1.09
CA LEU A 78 -7.92 4.36 2.14
C LEU A 78 -8.68 4.21 3.46
N PHE A 79 -7.98 3.80 4.51
CA PHE A 79 -8.57 3.60 5.82
C PHE A 79 -7.72 4.29 6.89
N ARG A 80 -8.39 5.02 7.77
CA ARG A 80 -7.77 5.56 8.97
C ARG A 80 -7.61 4.43 10.00
N VAL A 81 -6.40 4.29 10.52
CA VAL A 81 -6.08 3.36 11.60
C VAL A 81 -6.10 4.10 12.93
N ASP A 82 -5.37 5.19 13.04
CA ASP A 82 -5.31 6.11 14.18
C ASP A 82 -5.15 7.53 13.66
N ASP A 83 -5.09 8.53 14.54
CA ASP A 83 -4.91 9.93 14.17
C ASP A 83 -3.63 10.18 13.37
N HIS A 84 -2.56 9.45 13.70
CA HIS A 84 -1.24 9.57 13.11
C HIS A 84 -0.91 8.50 12.04
N VAL A 85 -1.82 7.54 11.78
CA VAL A 85 -1.57 6.43 10.84
C VAL A 85 -2.79 6.16 9.98
N GLY A 86 -2.54 6.04 8.68
CA GLY A 86 -3.51 5.54 7.72
C GLY A 86 -2.91 4.51 6.77
N ILE A 87 -3.77 3.81 6.07
CA ILE A 87 -3.37 2.76 5.14
C ILE A 87 -4.08 2.88 3.79
N ALA A 88 -3.35 2.56 2.73
CA ALA A 88 -3.91 2.26 1.42
C ALA A 88 -3.84 0.76 1.17
N ILE A 89 -4.92 0.18 0.66
CA ILE A 89 -5.05 -1.25 0.45
C ILE A 89 -5.12 -1.63 -1.02
N THR A 90 -4.48 -2.76 -1.34
CA THR A 90 -4.60 -3.38 -2.65
C THR A 90 -4.80 -4.88 -2.53
N GLY A 91 -5.70 -5.46 -3.34
CA GLY A 91 -6.10 -6.86 -3.26
C GLY A 91 -7.49 -7.06 -2.64
N LEU A 92 -7.66 -8.08 -1.80
CA LEU A 92 -8.95 -8.48 -1.21
C LEU A 92 -9.35 -7.56 -0.05
N VAL A 93 -10.39 -6.75 -0.26
CA VAL A 93 -10.87 -5.77 0.74
C VAL A 93 -11.37 -6.42 2.02
N ALA A 94 -11.95 -7.63 1.95
CA ALA A 94 -12.40 -8.36 3.13
C ALA A 94 -11.24 -8.67 4.08
N ASP A 95 -10.09 -9.10 3.54
CA ASP A 95 -8.88 -9.37 4.32
C ASP A 95 -8.29 -8.07 4.87
N ALA A 96 -8.30 -7.00 4.07
CA ALA A 96 -7.85 -5.69 4.49
C ALA A 96 -8.62 -5.17 5.71
N ARG A 97 -9.95 -5.31 5.73
CA ARG A 97 -10.78 -4.91 6.89
C ARG A 97 -10.38 -5.63 8.18
N VAL A 98 -10.04 -6.91 8.09
CA VAL A 98 -9.58 -7.69 9.26
C VAL A 98 -8.25 -7.14 9.78
N LEU A 99 -7.32 -6.82 8.87
CA LEU A 99 -6.03 -6.25 9.24
C LEU A 99 -6.17 -4.82 9.76
N THR A 100 -7.00 -3.99 9.14
CA THR A 100 -7.29 -2.62 9.61
C THR A 100 -7.82 -2.63 11.03
N LYS A 101 -8.82 -3.49 11.32
CA LYS A 101 -9.37 -3.62 12.67
C LYS A 101 -8.32 -4.11 13.67
N TYR A 102 -7.45 -5.01 13.25
CA TYR A 102 -6.33 -5.46 14.08
C TYR A 102 -5.38 -4.30 14.39
N MET A 103 -4.97 -3.53 13.39
CA MET A 103 -4.08 -2.37 13.57
C MET A 103 -4.70 -1.33 14.49
N GLN A 104 -5.99 -1.02 14.32
CA GLN A 104 -6.74 -0.12 15.20
C GLN A 104 -6.74 -0.61 16.66
N THR A 105 -6.93 -1.92 16.87
CA THR A 105 -6.89 -2.52 18.20
C THR A 105 -5.50 -2.43 18.82
N GLU A 106 -4.44 -2.68 18.06
CA GLU A 106 -3.05 -2.56 18.52
C GLU A 106 -2.70 -1.13 18.92
N CYS A 107 -3.08 -0.14 18.09
CA CYS A 107 -2.88 1.29 18.40
C CYS A 107 -3.63 1.70 19.67
N LEU A 108 -4.89 1.29 19.79
CA LEU A 108 -5.72 1.57 20.96
C LEU A 108 -5.14 0.96 22.25
N ASN A 109 -4.74 -0.31 22.18
CA ASN A 109 -4.12 -1.01 23.30
C ASN A 109 -2.80 -0.35 23.73
N HIS A 110 -1.99 0.06 22.75
CA HIS A 110 -0.75 0.77 23.02
C HIS A 110 -1.02 2.13 23.70
N LYS A 111 -1.96 2.90 23.16
CA LYS A 111 -2.36 4.20 23.73
C LYS A 111 -2.90 4.06 25.15
N TYR A 112 -3.69 3.00 25.41
CA TYR A 112 -4.22 2.72 26.74
C TYR A 112 -3.12 2.34 27.74
N THR A 113 -2.12 1.55 27.32
CA THR A 113 -1.08 1.01 28.22
C THR A 113 0.05 2.03 28.45
N TYR A 114 0.44 2.77 27.42
CA TYR A 114 1.64 3.63 27.44
C TYR A 114 1.31 5.14 27.37
N GLU A 115 0.02 5.51 27.29
CA GLU A 115 -0.45 6.88 27.15
C GLU A 115 0.23 7.66 26.00
N SER A 116 0.67 6.93 24.98
CA SER A 116 1.41 7.48 23.83
C SER A 116 0.98 6.82 22.53
N GLN A 117 1.21 7.52 21.41
CA GLN A 117 1.00 6.97 20.07
C GLN A 117 1.98 5.83 19.80
N MET A 118 1.51 4.79 19.09
CA MET A 118 2.33 3.65 18.71
C MET A 118 3.29 4.05 17.59
N ILE A 119 4.55 3.64 17.69
CA ILE A 119 5.55 3.84 16.65
C ILE A 119 5.12 3.09 15.39
N VAL A 120 5.17 3.78 14.22
CA VAL A 120 4.68 3.23 12.94
C VAL A 120 5.41 1.94 12.55
N GLY A 121 6.74 1.90 12.67
CA GLY A 121 7.54 0.71 12.38
C GLY A 121 7.13 -0.51 13.22
N ARG A 122 6.86 -0.32 14.51
CA ARG A 122 6.39 -1.41 15.40
C ARG A 122 5.00 -1.92 15.03
N LEU A 123 4.11 -1.03 14.62
CA LEU A 123 2.79 -1.42 14.11
C LEU A 123 2.91 -2.29 12.85
N VAL A 124 3.78 -1.88 11.93
CA VAL A 124 4.06 -2.61 10.68
C VAL A 124 4.67 -3.98 10.96
N GLU A 125 5.61 -4.08 11.89
CA GLU A 125 6.20 -5.34 12.34
C GLU A 125 5.13 -6.31 12.87
N ASN A 126 4.22 -5.84 13.74
CA ASN A 126 3.11 -6.66 14.25
C ASN A 126 2.19 -7.18 13.14
N VAL A 127 1.95 -6.37 12.10
CA VAL A 127 1.17 -6.77 10.92
C VAL A 127 1.93 -7.80 10.09
N ALA A 128 3.23 -7.60 9.85
CA ALA A 128 4.08 -8.53 9.14
C ALA A 128 4.16 -9.89 9.84
N ASP A 129 4.29 -9.90 11.15
CA ASP A 129 4.22 -11.11 11.98
C ASP A 129 2.88 -11.84 11.82
N LYS A 130 1.78 -11.11 11.74
CA LYS A 130 0.45 -11.68 11.51
C LYS A 130 0.35 -12.33 10.13
N HIS A 131 0.90 -11.69 9.09
CA HIS A 131 1.03 -12.28 7.77
C HIS A 131 1.89 -13.56 7.81
N GLN A 132 3.06 -13.49 8.43
CA GLN A 132 3.99 -14.61 8.54
C GLN A 132 3.37 -15.82 9.26
N LYS A 133 2.63 -15.62 10.35
CA LYS A 133 1.92 -16.67 11.06
C LYS A 133 0.91 -17.41 10.19
N CYS A 134 0.28 -16.71 9.23
CA CYS A 134 -0.65 -17.33 8.29
C CYS A 134 0.07 -18.19 7.24
N THR A 135 1.29 -17.82 6.83
CA THR A 135 2.06 -18.60 5.85
C THR A 135 2.53 -19.93 6.39
N GLN A 136 2.68 -20.06 7.71
CA GLN A 136 3.13 -21.28 8.37
C GLN A 136 2.01 -22.12 8.98
N SER A 137 0.76 -21.64 8.93
CA SER A 137 -0.37 -22.32 9.56
C SER A 137 -1.08 -23.23 8.56
N TYR A 138 -1.31 -24.48 8.96
CA TYR A 138 -2.11 -25.44 8.19
C TYR A 138 -3.57 -25.02 8.06
N VAL A 139 -4.12 -24.34 9.06
CA VAL A 139 -5.56 -23.97 9.14
C VAL A 139 -5.86 -22.64 8.47
N ARG A 140 -4.85 -21.77 8.28
CA ARG A 140 -5.04 -20.40 7.80
C ARG A 140 -4.42 -20.23 6.42
N ARG A 141 -5.15 -19.54 5.53
CA ARG A 141 -4.59 -19.08 4.27
C ARG A 141 -3.85 -17.75 4.47
N PRO A 142 -2.86 -17.43 3.63
CA PRO A 142 -2.28 -16.09 3.58
C PRO A 142 -3.35 -15.04 3.25
N TYR A 143 -3.19 -13.83 3.79
CA TYR A 143 -4.02 -12.69 3.41
C TYR A 143 -3.68 -12.24 1.98
N GLY A 144 -4.68 -12.11 1.15
CA GLY A 144 -4.53 -11.67 -0.25
C GLY A 144 -4.51 -10.14 -0.38
N VAL A 145 -3.75 -9.45 0.47
CA VAL A 145 -3.74 -7.99 0.53
C VAL A 145 -2.32 -7.47 0.72
N GLY A 146 -1.96 -6.43 -0.03
CA GLY A 146 -0.80 -5.59 0.20
C GLY A 146 -1.26 -4.25 0.79
N LEU A 147 -0.50 -3.74 1.74
CA LEU A 147 -0.78 -2.47 2.39
C LEU A 147 0.36 -1.50 2.15
N LEU A 148 0.01 -0.24 1.87
CA LEU A 148 0.88 0.91 2.08
C LEU A 148 0.45 1.57 3.38
N VAL A 149 1.33 1.59 4.36
CA VAL A 149 1.11 2.18 5.67
C VAL A 149 1.82 3.52 5.71
N ALA A 150 1.08 4.59 5.81
CA ALA A 150 1.58 5.94 5.98
C ALA A 150 1.34 6.38 7.42
N GLY A 151 2.33 6.96 8.04
CA GLY A 151 2.17 7.50 9.38
C GLY A 151 3.26 8.46 9.75
N CYS A 152 3.00 9.24 10.77
CA CYS A 152 3.95 10.17 11.34
C CYS A 152 4.10 9.90 12.83
N ASP A 153 5.31 9.65 13.27
CA ASP A 153 5.64 9.44 14.68
C ASP A 153 6.69 10.45 15.16
N LYS A 154 7.26 10.22 16.35
CA LYS A 154 8.29 11.10 16.93
C LYS A 154 9.58 11.15 16.11
N THR A 155 9.81 10.17 15.24
CA THR A 155 10.99 10.09 14.37
C THR A 155 10.77 10.77 13.02
N GLY A 156 9.51 11.08 12.70
CA GLY A 156 9.10 11.77 11.49
C GLY A 156 8.06 10.99 10.67
N PRO A 157 7.84 11.39 9.42
CA PRO A 157 6.95 10.70 8.50
C PRO A 157 7.56 9.38 8.00
N HIS A 158 6.75 8.33 7.91
CA HIS A 158 7.14 7.00 7.46
C HIS A 158 6.15 6.44 6.45
N LEU A 159 6.67 5.76 5.44
CA LEU A 159 5.90 5.03 4.45
C LEU A 159 6.42 3.60 4.36
N TYR A 160 5.60 2.63 4.72
CA TYR A 160 5.94 1.20 4.66
C TYR A 160 5.05 0.47 3.67
N GLU A 161 5.64 -0.51 2.98
CA GLU A 161 4.92 -1.54 2.26
C GLU A 161 4.90 -2.83 3.08
N THR A 162 3.75 -3.51 3.15
CA THR A 162 3.66 -4.87 3.66
C THR A 162 3.12 -5.82 2.59
N SER A 163 3.69 -7.01 2.51
CA SER A 163 3.32 -8.03 1.53
C SER A 163 2.67 -9.26 2.18
N PRO A 164 1.93 -10.08 1.43
CA PRO A 164 1.35 -11.32 1.92
C PRO A 164 2.36 -12.33 2.47
N SER A 165 3.63 -12.22 2.09
CA SER A 165 4.71 -13.08 2.58
C SER A 165 5.15 -12.76 4.01
N GLY A 166 4.75 -11.60 4.55
CA GLY A 166 5.22 -11.09 5.83
C GLY A 166 6.47 -10.21 5.72
N CYS A 167 6.95 -9.94 4.50
CA CYS A 167 8.00 -8.96 4.29
C CYS A 167 7.43 -7.54 4.35
N TYR A 168 8.21 -6.62 4.89
CA TYR A 168 7.90 -5.20 4.89
C TYR A 168 9.16 -4.38 4.61
N TYR A 169 8.99 -3.24 3.97
CA TYR A 169 10.08 -2.32 3.64
C TYR A 169 9.62 -0.89 3.80
N GLU A 170 10.54 -0.02 4.18
CA GLU A 170 10.31 1.42 4.18
C GLU A 170 10.72 2.02 2.84
N TYR A 171 9.88 2.91 2.30
CA TYR A 171 10.08 3.55 1.01
C TYR A 171 9.98 5.07 1.09
N LYS A 172 10.65 5.75 0.18
CA LYS A 172 10.42 7.18 -0.09
C LYS A 172 9.18 7.38 -0.98
N ALA A 173 9.00 6.50 -1.95
CA ALA A 173 7.80 6.43 -2.77
C ALA A 173 7.59 5.00 -3.25
N MET A 174 6.33 4.56 -3.31
CA MET A 174 5.98 3.21 -3.73
C MET A 174 4.58 3.16 -4.35
N ALA A 175 4.41 2.29 -5.34
CA ALA A 175 3.11 2.01 -5.96
C ALA A 175 2.80 0.52 -5.94
N LEU A 176 1.56 0.16 -5.62
CA LEU A 176 1.07 -1.22 -5.58
C LEU A 176 -0.17 -1.38 -6.47
N GLY A 177 -0.43 -2.62 -6.88
CA GLY A 177 -1.63 -3.00 -7.63
C GLY A 177 -1.44 -3.13 -9.13
N ALA A 178 -2.55 -3.14 -9.85
CA ALA A 178 -2.54 -3.30 -11.30
C ALA A 178 -1.87 -2.12 -12.00
N ARG A 179 -0.97 -2.42 -12.96
CA ARG A 179 -0.19 -1.43 -13.71
C ARG A 179 0.69 -0.52 -12.85
N SER A 180 0.99 -0.90 -11.61
CA SER A 180 1.84 -0.12 -10.71
C SER A 180 3.26 0.13 -11.27
N ASN A 181 3.70 -0.63 -12.26
CA ASN A 181 5.01 -0.43 -12.89
C ASN A 181 5.10 0.95 -13.58
N SER A 182 4.04 1.41 -14.25
CA SER A 182 4.02 2.75 -14.87
C SER A 182 4.17 3.84 -13.81
N ALA A 183 3.43 3.73 -12.69
CA ALA A 183 3.58 4.67 -11.57
C ALA A 183 4.98 4.61 -10.95
N LYS A 184 5.55 3.42 -10.77
CA LYS A 184 6.92 3.27 -10.25
C LYS A 184 7.95 3.93 -11.16
N THR A 185 7.85 3.72 -12.46
CA THR A 185 8.74 4.34 -13.44
C THR A 185 8.65 5.87 -13.41
N TYR A 186 7.43 6.42 -13.33
CA TYR A 186 7.23 7.85 -13.17
C TYR A 186 7.86 8.38 -11.89
N LEU A 187 7.57 7.74 -10.73
CA LEU A 187 8.12 8.14 -9.44
C LEU A 187 9.64 8.04 -9.41
N GLN A 188 10.21 7.01 -10.03
CA GLN A 188 11.65 6.84 -10.12
C GLN A 188 12.29 7.95 -10.95
N ARG A 189 11.74 8.28 -12.12
CA ARG A 189 12.22 9.40 -12.96
C ARG A 189 12.19 10.73 -12.22
N GLU A 190 11.06 11.02 -11.55
CA GLU A 190 10.93 12.26 -10.79
C GLU A 190 11.89 12.32 -9.59
N PHE A 191 12.15 11.17 -8.96
CA PHE A 191 13.15 11.08 -7.90
C PHE A 191 14.57 11.33 -8.43
N GLU A 192 14.94 10.73 -9.56
CA GLU A 192 16.25 10.89 -10.21
C GLU A 192 16.48 12.32 -10.72
N LYS A 193 15.46 12.98 -11.31
CA LYS A 193 15.55 14.40 -11.74
C LYS A 193 15.88 15.35 -10.59
N ARG A 194 15.44 15.04 -9.36
CA ARG A 194 15.63 15.90 -8.18
C ARG A 194 16.92 15.59 -7.41
N GLY A 195 17.65 14.54 -7.79
CA GLY A 195 18.91 14.13 -7.19
C GLY A 195 18.74 13.61 -5.75
N ASP A 196 19.74 13.88 -4.89
CA ASP A 196 19.82 13.32 -3.54
C ASP A 196 18.66 13.72 -2.62
N ASP A 197 18.07 14.91 -2.80
CA ASP A 197 16.93 15.39 -2.02
C ASP A 197 15.62 14.65 -2.38
N GLY A 198 15.48 14.18 -3.62
CA GLY A 198 14.30 13.43 -4.10
C GLY A 198 12.99 14.14 -3.77
N PHE A 199 12.13 13.51 -2.97
CA PHE A 199 10.85 14.07 -2.53
C PHE A 199 10.90 14.76 -1.16
N SER A 200 12.06 14.82 -0.50
CA SER A 200 12.22 15.26 0.89
C SER A 200 11.71 16.68 1.15
N LYS A 201 11.97 17.61 0.23
CA LYS A 201 11.65 19.04 0.38
C LYS A 201 10.30 19.47 -0.19
N LEU A 202 9.54 18.53 -0.76
CA LEU A 202 8.27 18.85 -1.39
C LEU A 202 7.21 19.30 -0.40
N THR A 203 6.41 20.25 -0.85
CA THR A 203 5.21 20.69 -0.15
C THR A 203 4.10 19.64 -0.24
N GLU A 204 3.07 19.77 0.60
CA GLU A 204 1.91 18.88 0.57
C GLU A 204 1.25 18.84 -0.81
N GLN A 205 1.06 20.01 -1.44
CA GLN A 205 0.40 20.13 -2.74
C GLN A 205 1.18 19.46 -3.86
N GLU A 206 2.49 19.66 -3.91
CA GLU A 206 3.37 18.99 -4.87
C GLU A 206 3.39 17.47 -4.70
N LEU A 207 3.35 16.97 -3.46
CA LEU A 207 3.26 15.54 -3.20
C LEU A 207 1.94 14.96 -3.71
N VAL A 208 0.81 15.67 -3.46
CA VAL A 208 -0.51 15.26 -3.95
C VAL A 208 -0.52 15.27 -5.48
N PHE A 209 0.04 16.31 -6.12
CA PHE A 209 0.17 16.41 -7.57
C PHE A 209 0.91 15.20 -8.16
N HIS A 210 2.11 14.87 -7.64
CA HIS A 210 2.87 13.72 -8.11
C HIS A 210 2.18 12.39 -7.84
N ALA A 211 1.47 12.26 -6.72
CA ALA A 211 0.69 11.06 -6.41
C ALA A 211 -0.45 10.85 -7.41
N VAL A 212 -1.20 11.90 -7.73
CA VAL A 212 -2.31 11.86 -8.69
C VAL A 212 -1.78 11.63 -10.12
N ARG A 213 -0.74 12.34 -10.53
CA ARG A 213 -0.10 12.18 -11.85
C ARG A 213 0.43 10.76 -12.06
N SER A 214 1.05 10.16 -11.03
CA SER A 214 1.50 8.76 -11.09
C SER A 214 0.36 7.76 -11.26
N LEU A 215 -0.84 8.03 -10.71
CA LEU A 215 -2.02 7.17 -10.88
C LEU A 215 -2.59 7.22 -12.29
N LYS A 216 -2.38 8.30 -13.05
CA LYS A 216 -2.83 8.42 -14.45
C LYS A 216 -2.29 7.26 -15.29
N GLY A 217 -1.00 6.92 -15.14
CA GLY A 217 -0.37 5.79 -15.82
C GLY A 217 -0.89 4.40 -15.42
N CYS A 218 -1.63 4.30 -14.31
CA CYS A 218 -2.20 3.04 -13.84
C CYS A 218 -3.62 2.76 -14.37
N LEU A 219 -4.28 3.74 -15.00
CA LEU A 219 -5.61 3.55 -15.54
C LEU A 219 -5.60 2.73 -16.83
N ALA A 220 -6.71 2.05 -17.12
CA ALA A 220 -6.87 1.23 -18.31
C ALA A 220 -7.48 2.06 -19.46
N GLY A 221 -6.74 2.19 -20.57
CA GLY A 221 -7.24 2.85 -21.78
C GLY A 221 -7.61 4.31 -21.55
N ASP A 222 -8.51 4.85 -22.36
CA ASP A 222 -8.93 6.26 -22.37
C ASP A 222 -9.80 6.70 -21.18
N LYS A 223 -9.75 5.96 -20.06
CA LYS A 223 -10.47 6.37 -18.85
C LYS A 223 -9.81 7.59 -18.25
N LYS A 224 -10.49 8.72 -18.33
CA LYS A 224 -10.07 9.97 -17.69
C LYS A 224 -10.13 9.82 -16.17
N LEU A 225 -9.14 10.35 -15.48
CA LEU A 225 -9.17 10.51 -14.03
C LEU A 225 -10.32 11.47 -13.67
N ASN A 226 -11.25 10.98 -12.86
CA ASN A 226 -12.32 11.79 -12.27
C ASN A 226 -12.10 11.84 -10.76
N ALA A 227 -12.48 12.94 -10.11
CA ALA A 227 -12.39 13.10 -8.66
C ALA A 227 -13.11 11.96 -7.90
N GLN A 228 -14.23 11.49 -8.43
CA GLN A 228 -14.96 10.36 -7.86
C GLN A 228 -14.20 9.03 -7.88
N CYS A 229 -13.28 8.85 -8.85
CA CYS A 229 -12.52 7.61 -9.02
C CYS A 229 -11.20 7.59 -8.24
N VAL A 230 -10.78 8.72 -7.67
CA VAL A 230 -9.53 8.85 -6.92
C VAL A 230 -9.85 9.19 -5.47
N SER A 231 -9.08 8.63 -4.55
CA SER A 231 -9.04 9.07 -3.15
C SER A 231 -7.63 9.44 -2.81
N VAL A 232 -7.47 10.55 -2.14
CA VAL A 232 -6.19 11.02 -1.60
C VAL A 232 -6.33 11.25 -0.10
N ALA A 233 -5.30 10.87 0.65
CA ALA A 233 -5.21 11.16 2.06
C ALA A 233 -3.80 11.61 2.41
N VAL A 234 -3.68 12.46 3.39
CA VAL A 234 -2.43 13.07 3.84
C VAL A 234 -2.28 12.87 5.34
N VAL A 235 -1.06 12.62 5.77
CA VAL A 235 -0.67 12.63 7.18
C VAL A 235 0.67 13.37 7.31
N GLY A 236 0.86 14.11 8.38
CA GLY A 236 2.09 14.90 8.58
C GLY A 236 2.43 15.14 10.03
N VAL A 237 3.53 15.84 10.28
CA VAL A 237 4.01 16.16 11.64
C VAL A 237 2.97 16.95 12.41
N ASP A 238 2.34 17.93 11.76
CA ASP A 238 1.33 18.83 12.37
C ASP A 238 -0.09 18.55 11.85
N LYS A 239 -0.28 17.45 11.09
CA LYS A 239 -1.55 17.11 10.45
C LYS A 239 -1.90 15.66 10.71
N SER A 240 -3.08 15.44 11.32
CA SER A 240 -3.65 14.10 11.48
C SER A 240 -3.99 13.49 10.12
N PHE A 241 -4.16 12.16 10.08
CA PHE A 241 -4.58 11.48 8.86
C PHE A 241 -5.96 11.96 8.42
N GLU A 242 -6.00 12.65 7.29
CA GLU A 242 -7.20 13.24 6.71
C GLU A 242 -7.33 12.87 5.24
N HIS A 243 -8.58 12.66 4.81
CA HIS A 243 -8.93 12.52 3.40
C HIS A 243 -9.12 13.90 2.80
N LEU A 244 -8.53 14.14 1.62
CA LEU A 244 -8.84 15.33 0.86
C LEU A 244 -10.29 15.27 0.36
N SER A 245 -10.92 16.43 0.26
CA SER A 245 -12.25 16.57 -0.33
C SER A 245 -12.23 16.29 -1.84
N ASP A 246 -13.36 15.85 -2.38
CA ASP A 246 -13.48 15.61 -3.82
C ASP A 246 -13.25 16.91 -4.65
N GLU A 247 -13.49 18.10 -4.06
CA GLU A 247 -13.21 19.40 -4.68
C GLU A 247 -11.71 19.65 -4.82
N GLU A 248 -10.94 19.51 -3.74
CA GLU A 248 -9.47 19.64 -3.75
C GLU A 248 -8.83 18.64 -4.70
N VAL A 249 -9.30 17.39 -4.68
CA VAL A 249 -8.81 16.35 -5.61
C VAL A 249 -9.13 16.72 -7.07
N SER A 250 -10.29 17.33 -7.34
CA SER A 250 -10.66 17.74 -8.72
C SER A 250 -9.76 18.85 -9.27
N ASP A 251 -9.34 19.78 -8.42
CA ASP A 251 -8.47 20.89 -8.83
C ASP A 251 -7.05 20.38 -9.12
N VAL A 252 -6.51 19.50 -8.28
CA VAL A 252 -5.22 18.85 -8.55
C VAL A 252 -5.27 17.97 -9.81
N ILE A 253 -6.39 17.29 -10.07
CA ILE A 253 -6.53 16.49 -11.30
C ILE A 253 -6.51 17.39 -12.55
N LYS A 254 -7.16 18.56 -12.53
CA LYS A 254 -7.13 19.53 -13.65
C LYS A 254 -5.70 20.01 -13.92
N GLU A 255 -4.97 20.34 -12.86
CA GLU A 255 -3.57 20.77 -12.94
C GLU A 255 -2.69 19.63 -13.50
N ALA A 256 -2.82 18.40 -12.97
CA ALA A 256 -2.04 17.24 -13.38
C ALA A 256 -2.33 16.74 -14.82
N ILE A 257 -3.51 17.09 -15.39
CA ILE A 257 -3.88 16.73 -16.77
C ILE A 257 -3.47 17.87 -17.73
N GLY A 258 -3.54 19.14 -17.30
CA GLY A 258 -3.22 20.30 -18.12
C GLY A 258 -1.76 20.34 -18.58
N ASP A 259 -0.83 19.92 -17.73
CA ASP A 259 0.60 19.90 -18.06
C ASP A 259 1.00 18.89 -19.15
N ASP A 260 0.17 17.87 -19.43
CA ASP A 260 0.52 16.89 -20.49
C ASP A 260 0.18 17.38 -21.92
N GLU A 261 -0.66 18.42 -22.06
CA GLU A 261 -0.95 19.01 -23.38
C GLU A 261 0.20 19.92 -23.84
N ASP A 262 1.01 20.43 -22.91
CA ASP A 262 2.20 21.24 -23.24
C ASP A 262 3.43 20.35 -23.53
N ASP A 263 3.65 19.26 -22.76
CA ASP A 263 4.78 18.33 -22.98
C ASP A 263 4.71 17.58 -24.34
N THR A 264 3.52 17.48 -24.95
CA THR A 264 3.36 16.85 -26.29
C THR A 264 3.65 17.84 -27.43
N LYS A 265 3.47 19.13 -27.23
CA LYS A 265 3.77 20.14 -28.25
C LYS A 265 5.26 20.38 -28.42
N ASP A 266 6.01 20.37 -27.31
CA ASP A 266 7.46 20.59 -27.35
C ASP A 266 8.21 19.43 -28.03
N ASN A 267 7.67 18.19 -27.97
CA ASN A 267 8.26 17.05 -28.67
C ASN A 267 7.88 16.94 -30.15
N GLU A 268 6.76 17.55 -30.59
CA GLU A 268 6.37 17.60 -32.01
C GLU A 268 7.11 18.71 -32.77
N GLU A 269 7.54 19.78 -32.07
CA GLU A 269 8.34 20.86 -32.70
C GLU A 269 9.83 20.47 -32.87
N GLU A 270 10.39 19.58 -32.01
CA GLU A 270 11.78 19.10 -32.17
C GLU A 270 11.92 18.07 -33.33
N ASP A 271 10.88 17.30 -33.65
CA ASP A 271 10.92 16.29 -34.71
C ASP A 271 10.69 16.89 -36.13
N GLU A 272 10.14 18.12 -36.26
CA GLU A 272 9.94 18.80 -37.57
C GLU A 272 11.20 19.54 -38.09
N ASP A 273 12.18 19.83 -37.22
CA ASP A 273 13.40 20.57 -37.60
C ASP A 273 14.56 19.65 -38.07
N GLU A 274 14.45 18.32 -37.98
CA GLU A 274 15.52 17.38 -38.41
C GLU A 274 15.39 16.86 -39.86
N ASP A 275 14.26 17.14 -40.56
CA ASP A 275 14.02 16.56 -41.91
C ASP A 275 14.37 17.50 -43.11
N ASP A 276 14.88 18.72 -42.89
CA ASP A 276 15.11 19.71 -43.97
C ASP A 276 16.59 19.84 -44.44
N ASP A 277 17.53 19.03 -43.99
CA ASP A 277 18.96 19.19 -44.37
C ASP A 277 19.55 18.06 -45.26
N ASP A 278 18.76 17.34 -46.05
CA ASP A 278 19.28 16.43 -47.09
C ASP A 278 18.57 16.59 -48.44
N VAL A 279 18.96 17.65 -49.20
CA VAL A 279 18.81 17.71 -50.68
C VAL A 279 20.07 18.25 -51.33
#